data_e4057ec7b9604e74ddb963f3ea5b9c74
#
_entry.id   e4057ec7b9604e74ddb963f3ea5b9c74
#
_cell.length_a   1.000
_cell.length_b   1.000
_cell.length_c   1.000
_cell.angle_alpha   90.00
_cell.angle_beta   90.00
_cell.angle_gamma   90.00
#
_symmetry.space_group_name_H-M   'P 1'
#
loop_
_entity.id
_entity.type
_entity.pdbx_description
1 polymer ?
#
loop_
_entity_poly.entity_id
_entity_poly.type
_entity_poly.pdbx_seq_one_letter_code
_entity_poly.pdbx_strand_id
1 'polypeptide(L)'
;MAVFFVNGTEVTVEKNQRLLRYLRDTLHLTSVKDGCSEGACGACTVLIDGEPIRACTPFTDSLAGRHVITVEGLTDEEKRLYTYAYGEAGAVQCGFCIPGMVLCTKALLDRNLNPTDDQIRYALRNNYCRCTGYVKIMDAVRLAAKCRREGVIPEASENDWKLGSSVHRIDVEEKVLGYGKYPDDWYLPDMCYGSAVRSQYPRARVLAIDTSKAEALPGVVRVITAADIPGENKVGHLKHDQYSLIPIGGLTHYLGDAIALVAAETPEILEKAKKLVKVTYEPLPAVHNPPEAWAENAPRVFDEEESNVQAYKHIARGDADTAIKNSKYVISQHFETPWTEHAFLEPECAVSYIDPDGYVMVLSTDQSSHTTLHECKLLLGSDKVRVQNQLVGGGFGGKEDMSVQHHAALITYLTGRTVKVKLTRPESLLIHPKRHPFWMDFTMGCDENGIIQGVKAKVYSDTGAFASLGGPVLERACTHAAGPYNYQNFEIEGTAYYTNNPPAGAFRGFGVTQT
;
A
#
# COMPACT_ATOMS: atom_id res chain seq x y z
N MET A 1 -14.27 -3.00 -33.77
CA MET A 1 -14.93 -1.69 -33.52
C MET A 1 -16.20 -1.97 -32.73
N ALA A 2 -16.36 -1.38 -31.56
CA ALA A 2 -17.55 -1.48 -30.73
C ALA A 2 -18.14 -0.09 -30.49
N VAL A 3 -19.45 0.04 -30.58
CA VAL A 3 -20.20 1.28 -30.29
C VAL A 3 -21.07 1.02 -29.08
N PHE A 4 -20.93 1.81 -28.03
CA PHE A 4 -21.72 1.73 -26.80
C PHE A 4 -21.85 3.12 -26.16
N PHE A 5 -22.56 3.23 -25.03
CA PHE A 5 -22.81 4.52 -24.39
C PHE A 5 -22.08 4.60 -23.07
N VAL A 6 -21.43 5.75 -22.80
CA VAL A 6 -20.80 6.08 -21.51
C VAL A 6 -21.40 7.38 -20.99
N ASN A 7 -22.07 7.34 -19.84
CA ASN A 7 -22.75 8.47 -19.22
C ASN A 7 -23.71 9.20 -20.20
N GLY A 8 -24.42 8.45 -21.03
CA GLY A 8 -25.36 8.95 -22.03
C GLY A 8 -24.72 9.40 -23.36
N THR A 9 -23.40 9.45 -23.46
CA THR A 9 -22.69 9.80 -24.69
C THR A 9 -22.30 8.54 -25.47
N GLU A 10 -22.61 8.51 -26.78
CA GLU A 10 -22.17 7.44 -27.66
C GLU A 10 -20.65 7.50 -27.88
N VAL A 11 -19.98 6.36 -27.74
CA VAL A 11 -18.55 6.22 -27.95
C VAL A 11 -18.25 5.08 -28.93
N THR A 12 -17.24 5.29 -29.77
CA THR A 12 -16.73 4.30 -30.70
C THR A 12 -15.32 3.89 -30.30
N VAL A 13 -15.09 2.59 -30.11
CA VAL A 13 -13.81 2.03 -29.69
C VAL A 13 -13.25 1.14 -30.78
N GLU A 14 -12.12 1.54 -31.36
CA GLU A 14 -11.46 0.79 -32.43
C GLU A 14 -10.65 -0.40 -31.90
N LYS A 15 -9.86 -0.16 -30.84
CA LYS A 15 -8.98 -1.18 -30.23
C LYS A 15 -9.69 -1.87 -29.07
N ASN A 16 -9.87 -3.20 -29.18
CA ASN A 16 -10.41 -3.98 -28.07
C ASN A 16 -9.47 -3.94 -26.86
N GLN A 17 -9.98 -3.52 -25.71
CA GLN A 17 -9.23 -3.38 -24.47
C GLN A 17 -10.15 -3.57 -23.26
N ARG A 18 -9.58 -3.71 -22.06
CA ARG A 18 -10.39 -3.74 -20.83
C ARG A 18 -11.15 -2.42 -20.67
N LEU A 19 -12.43 -2.49 -20.29
CA LEU A 19 -13.27 -1.30 -20.07
C LEU A 19 -12.61 -0.33 -19.07
N LEU A 20 -12.01 -0.82 -17.99
CA LEU A 20 -11.28 -0.02 -17.03
C LEU A 20 -10.25 0.90 -17.70
N ARG A 21 -9.44 0.37 -18.61
CA ARG A 21 -8.41 1.13 -19.32
C ARG A 21 -9.03 2.19 -20.22
N TYR A 22 -10.07 1.84 -20.95
CA TYR A 22 -10.79 2.78 -21.80
C TYR A 22 -11.37 3.95 -21.00
N LEU A 23 -12.06 3.65 -19.89
CA LEU A 23 -12.65 4.69 -19.03
C LEU A 23 -11.62 5.62 -18.41
N ARG A 24 -10.50 5.07 -17.91
CA ARG A 24 -9.47 5.85 -17.24
C ARG A 24 -8.50 6.53 -18.21
N ASP A 25 -7.91 5.73 -19.11
CA ASP A 25 -6.75 6.18 -19.89
C ASP A 25 -7.17 6.96 -21.15
N THR A 26 -8.42 6.75 -21.65
CA THR A 26 -8.95 7.44 -22.84
C THR A 26 -9.96 8.52 -22.47
N LEU A 27 -10.93 8.21 -21.59
CA LEU A 27 -11.99 9.16 -21.23
C LEU A 27 -11.68 9.95 -19.95
N HIS A 28 -10.60 9.62 -19.24
CA HIS A 28 -10.17 10.26 -17.99
C HIS A 28 -11.25 10.28 -16.89
N LEU A 29 -12.14 9.23 -16.86
CA LEU A 29 -13.15 9.07 -15.83
C LEU A 29 -12.50 8.42 -14.59
N THR A 30 -11.95 9.27 -13.73
CA THR A 30 -11.10 8.86 -12.61
C THR A 30 -11.86 8.39 -11.38
N SER A 31 -13.20 8.53 -11.31
CA SER A 31 -14.01 7.88 -10.27
C SER A 31 -13.91 6.36 -10.33
N VAL A 32 -13.60 5.80 -11.50
CA VAL A 32 -13.36 4.37 -11.70
C VAL A 32 -11.94 4.03 -11.25
N LYS A 33 -11.76 3.65 -9.98
CA LYS A 33 -10.45 3.41 -9.37
C LYS A 33 -9.87 2.04 -9.72
N ASP A 34 -8.56 1.99 -10.00
CA ASP A 34 -7.85 0.74 -10.28
C ASP A 34 -7.07 0.23 -9.06
N GLY A 35 -7.70 -0.64 -8.27
CA GLY A 35 -7.08 -1.21 -7.06
C GLY A 35 -6.40 -2.57 -7.26
N CYS A 36 -6.88 -3.41 -8.18
CA CYS A 36 -6.30 -4.75 -8.37
C CYS A 36 -6.16 -5.19 -9.83
N SER A 37 -6.90 -4.60 -10.76
CA SER A 37 -6.99 -5.03 -12.18
C SER A 37 -7.36 -6.52 -12.41
N GLU A 38 -7.77 -7.26 -11.37
CA GLU A 38 -7.96 -8.73 -11.36
C GLU A 38 -9.40 -9.16 -11.05
N GLY A 39 -10.33 -8.22 -10.98
CA GLY A 39 -11.74 -8.52 -10.69
C GLY A 39 -12.03 -8.82 -9.21
N ALA A 40 -11.13 -8.55 -8.26
CA ALA A 40 -11.32 -8.88 -6.84
C ALA A 40 -11.91 -7.72 -6.01
N CYS A 41 -11.29 -6.53 -6.02
CA CYS A 41 -11.52 -5.49 -5.02
C CYS A 41 -12.81 -4.67 -5.19
N GLY A 42 -13.35 -4.56 -6.39
CA GLY A 42 -14.57 -3.78 -6.67
C GLY A 42 -14.41 -2.26 -6.73
N ALA A 43 -13.21 -1.70 -6.55
CA ALA A 43 -12.99 -0.25 -6.63
C ALA A 43 -13.33 0.34 -8.00
N CYS A 44 -13.26 -0.49 -9.06
CA CYS A 44 -13.60 -0.13 -10.43
C CYS A 44 -15.05 -0.43 -10.83
N THR A 45 -15.96 -0.59 -9.88
CA THR A 45 -17.36 -0.88 -10.20
C THR A 45 -18.00 0.27 -10.98
N VAL A 46 -18.68 -0.09 -12.08
CA VAL A 46 -19.53 0.78 -12.90
C VAL A 46 -20.90 0.10 -13.04
N LEU A 47 -21.92 0.82 -13.51
CA LEU A 47 -23.17 0.18 -13.90
C LEU A 47 -23.14 -0.08 -15.40
N ILE A 48 -23.47 -1.30 -15.81
CA ILE A 48 -23.69 -1.67 -17.21
C ILE A 48 -25.15 -2.13 -17.32
N ASP A 49 -25.98 -1.34 -18.03
CA ASP A 49 -27.44 -1.53 -18.10
C ASP A 49 -28.09 -1.66 -16.71
N GLY A 50 -27.63 -0.82 -15.74
CA GLY A 50 -28.11 -0.80 -14.36
C GLY A 50 -27.54 -1.89 -13.44
N GLU A 51 -26.70 -2.81 -13.95
CA GLU A 51 -26.06 -3.86 -13.14
C GLU A 51 -24.65 -3.46 -12.70
N PRO A 52 -24.27 -3.64 -11.41
CA PRO A 52 -22.94 -3.33 -10.93
C PRO A 52 -21.91 -4.36 -11.43
N ILE A 53 -21.01 -3.92 -12.29
CA ILE A 53 -19.96 -4.73 -12.93
C ILE A 53 -18.60 -4.10 -12.66
N ARG A 54 -17.57 -4.91 -12.40
CA ARG A 54 -16.18 -4.46 -12.25
C ARG A 54 -15.59 -4.17 -13.63
N ALA A 55 -15.27 -2.92 -13.92
CA ALA A 55 -14.78 -2.50 -15.24
C ALA A 55 -13.48 -3.18 -15.69
N CYS A 56 -12.69 -3.74 -14.76
CA CYS A 56 -11.49 -4.49 -15.10
C CYS A 56 -11.75 -5.88 -15.70
N THR A 57 -13.01 -6.36 -15.72
CA THR A 57 -13.34 -7.70 -16.23
C THR A 57 -13.81 -7.72 -17.68
N PRO A 58 -14.75 -6.87 -18.16
CA PRO A 58 -15.20 -6.90 -19.55
C PRO A 58 -14.20 -6.23 -20.49
N PHE A 59 -14.17 -6.71 -21.72
CA PHE A 59 -13.53 -6.06 -22.85
C PHE A 59 -14.54 -5.17 -23.59
N THR A 60 -14.04 -4.11 -24.22
CA THR A 60 -14.89 -3.13 -24.93
C THR A 60 -15.73 -3.74 -26.05
N ASP A 61 -15.24 -4.78 -26.74
CA ASP A 61 -15.98 -5.45 -27.79
C ASP A 61 -17.28 -6.14 -27.30
N SER A 62 -17.33 -6.54 -26.02
CA SER A 62 -18.51 -7.16 -25.42
C SER A 62 -19.62 -6.18 -25.04
N LEU A 63 -19.40 -4.87 -25.26
CA LEU A 63 -20.28 -3.81 -24.78
C LEU A 63 -21.13 -3.16 -25.90
N ALA A 64 -21.08 -3.68 -27.11
CA ALA A 64 -21.84 -3.11 -28.24
C ALA A 64 -23.32 -2.90 -27.87
N GLY A 65 -23.81 -1.65 -28.06
CA GLY A 65 -25.18 -1.23 -27.76
C GLY A 65 -25.53 -1.08 -26.27
N ARG A 66 -24.57 -1.32 -25.34
CA ARG A 66 -24.82 -1.26 -23.89
C ARG A 66 -24.59 0.13 -23.31
N HIS A 67 -25.16 0.39 -22.15
CA HIS A 67 -25.05 1.66 -21.43
C HIS A 67 -24.17 1.49 -20.17
N VAL A 68 -23.06 2.22 -20.12
CA VAL A 68 -22.14 2.28 -19.00
C VAL A 68 -22.34 3.58 -18.23
N ILE A 69 -22.54 3.51 -16.91
CA ILE A 69 -22.65 4.66 -16.02
C ILE A 69 -21.53 4.59 -14.98
N THR A 70 -20.77 5.69 -14.86
CA THR A 70 -19.80 5.97 -13.80
C THR A 70 -20.39 7.00 -12.82
N VAL A 71 -19.70 7.34 -11.75
CA VAL A 71 -20.18 8.35 -10.80
C VAL A 71 -20.32 9.74 -11.45
N GLU A 72 -19.47 10.05 -12.44
CA GLU A 72 -19.56 11.29 -13.20
C GLU A 72 -20.91 11.43 -13.94
N GLY A 73 -21.53 10.30 -14.33
CA GLY A 73 -22.82 10.24 -15.02
C GLY A 73 -24.04 10.25 -14.12
N LEU A 74 -23.90 10.37 -12.81
CA LEU A 74 -25.01 10.55 -11.87
C LEU A 74 -25.64 11.94 -12.06
N THR A 75 -26.96 12.05 -11.83
CA THR A 75 -27.65 13.33 -11.78
C THR A 75 -27.16 14.20 -10.61
N ASP A 76 -27.36 15.51 -10.66
CA ASP A 76 -26.95 16.40 -9.59
C ASP A 76 -27.68 16.08 -8.27
N GLU A 77 -28.93 15.63 -8.32
CA GLU A 77 -29.68 15.17 -7.17
C GLU A 77 -29.07 13.90 -6.56
N GLU A 78 -28.70 12.91 -7.38
CA GLU A 78 -28.02 11.71 -6.92
C GLU A 78 -26.63 12.01 -6.33
N LYS A 79 -25.87 12.91 -6.93
CA LYS A 79 -24.59 13.37 -6.38
C LYS A 79 -24.76 13.99 -5.01
N ARG A 80 -25.72 14.91 -4.83
CA ARG A 80 -26.06 15.50 -3.54
C ARG A 80 -26.49 14.44 -2.52
N LEU A 81 -27.36 13.51 -2.93
CA LEU A 81 -27.86 12.42 -2.07
C LEU A 81 -26.72 11.58 -1.51
N TYR A 82 -25.85 11.06 -2.38
CA TYR A 82 -24.79 10.16 -1.93
C TYR A 82 -23.69 10.93 -1.16
N THR A 83 -23.38 12.16 -1.53
CA THR A 83 -22.46 13.01 -0.77
C THR A 83 -22.98 13.24 0.65
N TYR A 84 -24.26 13.61 0.80
CA TYR A 84 -24.91 13.77 2.08
C TYR A 84 -24.89 12.46 2.89
N ALA A 85 -25.41 11.37 2.31
CA ALA A 85 -25.60 10.13 3.04
C ALA A 85 -24.28 9.50 3.53
N TYR A 86 -23.25 9.48 2.67
CA TYR A 86 -21.94 8.94 3.03
C TYR A 86 -21.16 9.86 3.95
N GLY A 87 -21.33 11.17 3.82
CA GLY A 87 -20.71 12.16 4.69
C GLY A 87 -21.30 12.13 6.09
N GLU A 88 -22.63 12.24 6.20
CA GLU A 88 -23.36 12.30 7.47
C GLU A 88 -23.18 11.00 8.29
N ALA A 89 -23.21 9.84 7.62
CA ALA A 89 -22.93 8.57 8.28
C ALA A 89 -21.45 8.39 8.69
N GLY A 90 -20.53 9.28 8.27
CA GLY A 90 -19.10 9.12 8.49
C GLY A 90 -18.51 7.89 7.78
N ALA A 91 -19.06 7.53 6.62
CA ALA A 91 -18.70 6.32 5.86
C ALA A 91 -17.42 6.47 5.03
N VAL A 92 -16.83 7.67 4.96
CA VAL A 92 -15.68 7.99 4.11
C VAL A 92 -14.42 8.10 4.96
N GLN A 93 -13.40 7.26 4.66
CA GLN A 93 -12.05 7.44 5.18
C GLN A 93 -11.09 7.78 4.05
N CYS A 94 -10.32 6.81 3.52
CA CYS A 94 -9.42 7.09 2.40
C CYS A 94 -10.15 7.46 1.10
N GLY A 95 -11.39 6.99 0.89
CA GLY A 95 -12.22 7.33 -0.27
C GLY A 95 -12.07 6.42 -1.48
N PHE A 96 -11.00 5.65 -1.58
CA PHE A 96 -10.64 4.90 -2.79
C PHE A 96 -11.71 3.88 -3.24
N CYS A 97 -12.43 3.26 -2.31
CA CYS A 97 -13.50 2.29 -2.61
C CYS A 97 -14.88 2.94 -2.79
N ILE A 98 -15.06 4.19 -2.35
CA ILE A 98 -16.38 4.79 -2.18
C ILE A 98 -17.13 5.00 -3.51
N PRO A 99 -16.52 5.49 -4.60
CA PRO A 99 -17.24 5.64 -5.86
C PRO A 99 -17.90 4.34 -6.36
N GLY A 100 -17.17 3.21 -6.26
CA GLY A 100 -17.73 1.90 -6.60
C GLY A 100 -18.88 1.47 -5.68
N MET A 101 -18.78 1.78 -4.38
CA MET A 101 -19.86 1.49 -3.41
C MET A 101 -21.10 2.37 -3.63
N VAL A 102 -20.93 3.62 -4.04
CA VAL A 102 -22.03 4.52 -4.42
C VAL A 102 -22.83 3.92 -5.57
N LEU A 103 -22.17 3.41 -6.61
CA LEU A 103 -22.86 2.79 -7.74
C LEU A 103 -23.56 1.49 -7.35
N CYS A 104 -22.98 0.67 -6.47
CA CYS A 104 -23.66 -0.49 -5.91
C CYS A 104 -24.89 -0.08 -5.08
N THR A 105 -24.79 0.98 -4.31
CA THR A 105 -25.91 1.54 -3.54
C THR A 105 -27.01 2.03 -4.46
N LYS A 106 -26.66 2.77 -5.53
CA LYS A 106 -27.63 3.20 -6.55
C LYS A 106 -28.37 2.01 -7.14
N ALA A 107 -27.65 1.01 -7.62
CA ALA A 107 -28.26 -0.19 -8.22
C ALA A 107 -29.20 -0.92 -7.27
N LEU A 108 -28.88 -0.97 -5.98
CA LEU A 108 -29.77 -1.53 -4.94
C LEU A 108 -31.01 -0.67 -4.76
N LEU A 109 -30.85 0.64 -4.58
CA LEU A 109 -31.95 1.55 -4.26
C LEU A 109 -32.86 1.84 -5.46
N ASP A 110 -32.39 1.71 -6.67
CA ASP A 110 -33.24 1.77 -7.88
C ASP A 110 -34.25 0.63 -7.95
N ARG A 111 -33.97 -0.48 -7.27
CA ARG A 111 -34.86 -1.67 -7.22
C ARG A 111 -35.64 -1.78 -5.93
N ASN A 112 -35.07 -1.36 -4.82
CA ASN A 112 -35.67 -1.52 -3.49
C ASN A 112 -35.28 -0.35 -2.57
N LEU A 113 -36.26 0.49 -2.23
CA LEU A 113 -36.07 1.62 -1.32
C LEU A 113 -36.14 1.22 0.18
N ASN A 114 -36.47 -0.05 0.49
CA ASN A 114 -36.49 -0.59 1.86
C ASN A 114 -35.59 -1.84 1.99
N PRO A 115 -34.28 -1.73 1.70
CA PRO A 115 -33.41 -2.90 1.75
C PRO A 115 -33.21 -3.35 3.20
N THR A 116 -33.23 -4.68 3.40
CA THR A 116 -32.78 -5.28 4.66
C THR A 116 -31.25 -5.22 4.75
N ASP A 117 -30.70 -5.40 5.95
CA ASP A 117 -29.26 -5.45 6.17
C ASP A 117 -28.58 -6.51 5.31
N ASP A 118 -29.20 -7.66 5.15
CA ASP A 118 -28.64 -8.75 4.30
C ASP A 118 -28.64 -8.37 2.82
N GLN A 119 -29.65 -7.64 2.36
CA GLN A 119 -29.69 -7.11 0.99
C GLN A 119 -28.59 -6.05 0.77
N ILE A 120 -28.32 -5.20 1.78
CA ILE A 120 -27.23 -4.22 1.73
C ILE A 120 -25.88 -4.95 1.69
N ARG A 121 -25.65 -5.92 2.59
CA ARG A 121 -24.41 -6.74 2.58
C ARG A 121 -24.23 -7.46 1.25
N TYR A 122 -25.30 -8.04 0.71
CA TYR A 122 -25.26 -8.71 -0.57
C TYR A 122 -24.92 -7.76 -1.73
N ALA A 123 -25.50 -6.56 -1.76
CA ALA A 123 -25.20 -5.57 -2.79
C ALA A 123 -23.73 -5.12 -2.75
N LEU A 124 -23.14 -4.98 -1.56
CA LEU A 124 -21.77 -4.52 -1.35
C LEU A 124 -20.72 -5.65 -1.30
N ARG A 125 -21.12 -6.93 -1.38
CA ARG A 125 -20.23 -8.10 -1.17
C ARG A 125 -18.98 -8.15 -2.05
N ASN A 126 -19.02 -7.47 -3.18
CA ASN A 126 -17.94 -7.45 -4.16
C ASN A 126 -17.09 -6.17 -4.09
N ASN A 127 -17.33 -5.29 -3.11
CA ASN A 127 -16.61 -4.04 -2.92
C ASN A 127 -15.88 -4.08 -1.59
N TYR A 128 -14.55 -4.15 -1.64
CA TYR A 128 -13.74 -4.23 -0.43
C TYR A 128 -13.41 -2.84 0.10
N CYS A 129 -13.45 -2.72 1.42
CA CYS A 129 -12.93 -1.57 2.15
C CYS A 129 -12.03 -2.07 3.28
N ARG A 130 -10.81 -1.57 3.34
CA ARG A 130 -9.86 -1.90 4.42
C ARG A 130 -9.91 -0.93 5.59
N CYS A 131 -10.55 0.25 5.41
CA CYS A 131 -10.53 1.35 6.38
C CYS A 131 -11.67 1.28 7.41
N THR A 132 -12.92 1.02 6.96
CA THR A 132 -14.14 1.42 7.71
C THR A 132 -14.75 0.31 8.57
N GLY A 133 -14.45 -0.96 8.29
CA GLY A 133 -15.17 -2.09 8.90
C GLY A 133 -16.65 -2.20 8.49
N TYR A 134 -17.07 -1.46 7.46
CA TYR A 134 -18.38 -1.49 6.77
C TYR A 134 -19.59 -0.92 7.54
N VAL A 135 -19.59 -0.87 8.87
CA VAL A 135 -20.77 -0.43 9.66
C VAL A 135 -21.29 0.92 9.17
N LYS A 136 -20.41 1.92 9.09
CA LYS A 136 -20.76 3.26 8.61
C LYS A 136 -21.20 3.31 7.15
N ILE A 137 -20.69 2.42 6.31
CA ILE A 137 -21.12 2.30 4.92
C ILE A 137 -22.56 1.76 4.85
N MET A 138 -22.90 0.77 5.69
CA MET A 138 -24.28 0.29 5.79
C MET A 138 -25.22 1.38 6.28
N ASP A 139 -24.79 2.19 7.27
CA ASP A 139 -25.56 3.33 7.75
C ASP A 139 -25.79 4.36 6.63
N ALA A 140 -24.79 4.63 5.79
CA ALA A 140 -24.93 5.50 4.62
C ALA A 140 -25.97 4.99 3.61
N VAL A 141 -26.00 3.68 3.34
CA VAL A 141 -27.00 3.07 2.46
C VAL A 141 -28.41 3.23 3.04
N ARG A 142 -28.59 2.98 4.36
CA ARG A 142 -29.88 3.18 5.05
C ARG A 142 -30.33 4.64 5.00
N LEU A 143 -29.39 5.59 5.21
CA LEU A 143 -29.67 7.02 5.15
C LEU A 143 -30.06 7.45 3.73
N ALA A 144 -29.34 7.00 2.70
CA ALA A 144 -29.69 7.26 1.29
C ALA A 144 -31.08 6.70 0.95
N ALA A 145 -31.39 5.47 1.41
CA ALA A 145 -32.72 4.87 1.25
C ALA A 145 -33.81 5.69 1.91
N LYS A 146 -33.58 6.20 3.13
CA LYS A 146 -34.51 7.09 3.84
C LYS A 146 -34.75 8.37 3.04
N CYS A 147 -33.71 9.09 2.63
CA CYS A 147 -33.85 10.31 1.86
C CYS A 147 -34.65 10.12 0.57
N ARG A 148 -34.41 8.99 -0.15
CA ARG A 148 -35.16 8.66 -1.38
C ARG A 148 -36.64 8.37 -1.12
N ARG A 149 -36.98 7.72 0.00
CA ARG A 149 -38.38 7.47 0.37
C ARG A 149 -39.13 8.73 0.76
N GLU A 150 -38.45 9.63 1.49
CA GLU A 150 -39.02 10.87 1.96
C GLU A 150 -39.02 11.98 0.89
N GLY A 151 -38.27 11.80 -0.19
CA GLY A 151 -38.13 12.81 -1.24
C GLY A 151 -37.39 14.07 -0.78
N VAL A 152 -36.62 13.98 0.31
CA VAL A 152 -35.91 15.10 0.92
C VAL A 152 -34.46 14.72 1.17
N ILE A 153 -33.54 15.54 0.70
CA ILE A 153 -32.12 15.50 1.03
C ILE A 153 -31.87 16.68 1.98
N PRO A 154 -31.64 16.44 3.27
CA PRO A 154 -31.33 17.51 4.22
C PRO A 154 -30.05 18.24 3.82
N GLU A 155 -29.92 19.50 4.27
CA GLU A 155 -28.61 20.15 4.26
C GLU A 155 -27.70 19.50 5.31
N ALA A 156 -26.39 19.43 5.01
CA ALA A 156 -25.43 18.94 5.99
C ALA A 156 -25.47 19.86 7.21
N SER A 157 -25.43 19.28 8.42
CA SER A 157 -25.41 20.06 9.65
C SER A 157 -24.15 20.92 9.70
N GLU A 158 -24.27 22.16 10.20
CA GLU A 158 -23.11 23.02 10.41
C GLU A 158 -22.17 22.43 11.48
N ASN A 159 -20.87 22.58 11.26
CA ASN A 159 -19.87 22.16 12.23
C ASN A 159 -19.92 23.08 13.46
N ASP A 160 -20.24 22.54 14.63
CA ASP A 160 -20.31 23.29 15.88
C ASP A 160 -18.93 23.68 16.43
N TRP A 161 -17.84 23.05 15.98
CA TRP A 161 -16.46 23.29 16.41
C TRP A 161 -16.22 23.25 17.95
N LYS A 162 -17.14 22.67 18.70
CA LYS A 162 -16.98 22.46 20.13
C LYS A 162 -16.31 21.14 20.44
N LEU A 163 -15.62 21.05 21.55
CA LEU A 163 -15.06 19.80 22.05
C LEU A 163 -16.16 18.76 22.25
N GLY A 164 -16.00 17.59 21.62
CA GLY A 164 -17.00 16.51 21.65
C GLY A 164 -18.06 16.57 20.53
N SER A 165 -18.06 17.60 19.68
CA SER A 165 -18.93 17.64 18.50
C SER A 165 -18.43 16.71 17.38
N SER A 166 -19.37 16.23 16.54
CA SER A 166 -19.05 15.48 15.33
C SER A 166 -18.81 16.45 14.18
N VAL A 167 -17.55 16.65 13.82
CA VAL A 167 -17.15 17.55 12.72
C VAL A 167 -17.17 16.77 11.40
N HIS A 168 -17.83 17.34 10.39
CA HIS A 168 -17.84 16.77 9.04
C HIS A 168 -16.47 16.88 8.37
N ARG A 169 -16.07 15.85 7.65
CA ARG A 169 -14.87 15.89 6.82
C ARG A 169 -15.06 16.91 5.70
N ILE A 170 -14.03 17.72 5.46
CA ILE A 170 -14.03 18.74 4.40
C ILE A 170 -13.87 18.12 2.99
N ASP A 171 -13.32 16.91 2.90
CA ASP A 171 -12.99 16.21 1.65
C ASP A 171 -13.99 15.09 1.29
N VAL A 172 -15.22 15.15 1.83
CA VAL A 172 -16.26 14.13 1.59
C VAL A 172 -16.67 14.09 0.13
N GLU A 173 -17.02 15.24 -0.43
CA GLU A 173 -17.57 15.32 -1.78
C GLU A 173 -16.61 14.77 -2.83
N GLU A 174 -15.36 15.25 -2.82
CA GLU A 174 -14.34 14.79 -3.78
C GLU A 174 -14.08 13.29 -3.72
N LYS A 175 -14.21 12.68 -2.53
CA LYS A 175 -14.02 11.25 -2.32
C LYS A 175 -15.25 10.43 -2.68
N VAL A 176 -16.44 10.92 -2.41
CA VAL A 176 -17.71 10.26 -2.75
C VAL A 176 -17.92 10.29 -4.27
N LEU A 177 -17.71 11.43 -4.89
CA LEU A 177 -17.87 11.63 -6.33
C LEU A 177 -16.63 11.19 -7.14
N GLY A 178 -15.52 10.89 -6.47
CA GLY A 178 -14.34 10.28 -7.08
C GLY A 178 -13.45 11.23 -7.89
N TYR A 179 -13.68 12.54 -7.86
CA TYR A 179 -12.83 13.52 -8.52
C TYR A 179 -11.61 13.95 -7.70
N GLY A 180 -11.57 13.61 -6.40
CA GLY A 180 -10.37 13.75 -5.59
C GLY A 180 -9.23 12.91 -6.15
N LYS A 181 -8.05 13.53 -6.30
CA LYS A 181 -6.94 12.95 -7.07
C LYS A 181 -5.99 12.13 -6.20
N TYR A 182 -5.82 10.88 -6.59
CA TYR A 182 -4.71 10.02 -6.22
C TYR A 182 -3.61 10.11 -7.29
N PRO A 183 -2.35 9.74 -7.04
CA PRO A 183 -1.30 9.84 -8.06
C PRO A 183 -1.65 9.15 -9.39
N ASP A 184 -2.32 8.00 -9.36
CA ASP A 184 -2.74 7.31 -10.58
C ASP A 184 -3.77 8.09 -11.42
N ASP A 185 -4.47 9.06 -10.83
CA ASP A 185 -5.49 9.88 -11.52
C ASP A 185 -4.90 11.08 -12.27
N TRP A 186 -3.58 11.28 -12.20
CA TRP A 186 -2.89 12.31 -12.95
C TRP A 186 -2.52 11.83 -14.36
N TYR A 187 -2.96 12.56 -15.36
CA TYR A 187 -2.61 12.40 -16.76
C TYR A 187 -2.03 13.72 -17.24
N LEU A 188 -0.71 13.76 -17.45
CA LEU A 188 0.01 14.95 -17.88
C LEU A 188 0.48 14.77 -19.33
N PRO A 189 0.68 15.87 -20.08
CA PRO A 189 1.18 15.80 -21.45
C PRO A 189 2.52 15.02 -21.51
N ASP A 190 2.72 14.29 -22.60
CA ASP A 190 3.95 13.54 -22.90
C ASP A 190 4.42 12.58 -21.78
N MET A 191 3.48 12.13 -20.95
CA MET A 191 3.76 11.23 -19.85
C MET A 191 4.18 9.84 -20.35
N CYS A 192 5.33 9.38 -19.88
CA CYS A 192 5.78 8.00 -20.04
C CYS A 192 5.51 7.17 -18.77
N TYR A 193 5.79 5.87 -18.85
CA TYR A 193 5.54 4.90 -17.78
C TYR A 193 6.85 4.25 -17.37
N GLY A 194 7.05 4.11 -16.06
CA GLY A 194 8.24 3.52 -15.48
C GLY A 194 7.93 2.31 -14.62
N SER A 195 8.82 1.33 -14.61
CA SER A 195 8.76 0.17 -13.71
C SER A 195 10.15 -0.45 -13.51
N ALA A 196 10.32 -1.15 -12.38
CA ALA A 196 11.55 -1.86 -12.08
C ALA A 196 11.55 -3.29 -12.64
N VAL A 197 12.72 -3.73 -13.11
CA VAL A 197 13.07 -5.14 -13.28
C VAL A 197 13.56 -5.64 -11.93
N ARG A 198 12.92 -6.68 -11.40
CA ARG A 198 13.17 -7.13 -10.03
C ARG A 198 13.95 -8.44 -9.97
N SER A 199 14.59 -8.68 -8.84
CA SER A 199 15.35 -9.90 -8.59
C SER A 199 14.49 -11.15 -8.74
N GLN A 200 15.12 -12.21 -9.28
CA GLN A 200 14.54 -13.56 -9.38
C GLN A 200 14.92 -14.45 -8.19
N TYR A 201 15.85 -13.99 -7.34
CA TYR A 201 16.39 -14.73 -6.21
C TYR A 201 16.30 -13.91 -4.93
N PRO A 202 15.97 -14.55 -3.80
CA PRO A 202 15.95 -13.87 -2.51
C PRO A 202 17.35 -13.43 -2.07
N ARG A 203 18.41 -14.21 -2.43
CA ARG A 203 19.81 -13.86 -2.24
C ARG A 203 20.64 -14.36 -3.39
N ALA A 204 21.27 -13.45 -4.10
CA ALA A 204 22.16 -13.75 -5.22
C ALA A 204 23.12 -12.58 -5.48
N ARG A 205 24.30 -12.88 -6.02
CA ARG A 205 25.19 -11.85 -6.56
C ARG A 205 24.80 -11.55 -8.00
N VAL A 206 24.66 -10.28 -8.34
CA VAL A 206 24.39 -9.83 -9.71
C VAL A 206 25.71 -9.79 -10.47
N LEU A 207 25.89 -10.70 -11.44
CA LEU A 207 27.13 -10.81 -12.20
C LEU A 207 27.15 -9.91 -13.44
N ALA A 208 26.00 -9.76 -14.11
CA ALA A 208 25.88 -8.92 -15.31
C ALA A 208 24.42 -8.48 -15.51
N ILE A 209 24.25 -7.32 -16.16
CA ILE A 209 22.96 -6.76 -16.58
C ILE A 209 23.09 -6.38 -18.06
N ASP A 210 22.34 -7.04 -18.94
CA ASP A 210 22.28 -6.71 -20.38
C ASP A 210 20.97 -6.02 -20.69
N THR A 211 21.05 -4.73 -21.01
CA THR A 211 19.93 -3.84 -21.34
C THR A 211 19.74 -3.63 -22.84
N SER A 212 20.69 -4.08 -23.66
CA SER A 212 20.81 -3.74 -25.08
C SER A 212 19.55 -4.01 -25.92
N LYS A 213 18.89 -5.15 -25.68
CA LYS A 213 17.63 -5.50 -26.38
C LYS A 213 16.44 -4.66 -25.93
N ALA A 214 16.41 -4.28 -24.67
CA ALA A 214 15.36 -3.41 -24.15
C ALA A 214 15.51 -1.98 -24.68
N GLU A 215 16.72 -1.46 -24.70
CA GLU A 215 17.03 -0.12 -25.23
C GLU A 215 16.75 -0.01 -26.73
N ALA A 216 16.97 -1.07 -27.49
CA ALA A 216 16.70 -1.12 -28.93
C ALA A 216 15.21 -1.24 -29.28
N LEU A 217 14.31 -1.47 -28.31
CA LEU A 217 12.89 -1.59 -28.58
C LEU A 217 12.27 -0.21 -28.83
N PRO A 218 11.62 0.04 -29.99
CA PRO A 218 10.98 1.31 -30.28
C PRO A 218 9.94 1.70 -29.21
N GLY A 219 9.99 2.96 -28.75
CA GLY A 219 9.14 3.50 -27.71
C GLY A 219 9.69 3.28 -26.28
N VAL A 220 10.86 2.66 -26.11
CA VAL A 220 11.60 2.71 -24.86
C VAL A 220 12.29 4.07 -24.76
N VAL A 221 12.03 4.78 -23.66
CA VAL A 221 12.61 6.11 -23.40
C VAL A 221 14.04 5.96 -22.84
N ARG A 222 14.20 5.09 -21.85
CA ARG A 222 15.51 4.79 -21.22
C ARG A 222 15.44 3.51 -20.40
N VAL A 223 16.57 2.81 -20.33
CA VAL A 223 16.84 1.79 -19.29
C VAL A 223 17.90 2.37 -18.36
N ILE A 224 17.68 2.25 -17.04
CA ILE A 224 18.53 2.84 -16.00
C ILE A 224 19.03 1.72 -15.11
N THR A 225 20.32 1.73 -14.79
CA THR A 225 20.97 0.82 -13.85
C THR A 225 21.57 1.58 -12.67
N ALA A 226 22.12 0.89 -11.70
CA ALA A 226 22.81 1.52 -10.57
C ALA A 226 23.96 2.46 -10.99
N ALA A 227 24.58 2.22 -12.14
CA ALA A 227 25.67 3.06 -12.68
C ALA A 227 25.19 4.45 -13.13
N ASP A 228 23.88 4.63 -13.38
CA ASP A 228 23.30 5.90 -13.81
C ASP A 228 22.90 6.80 -12.64
N ILE A 229 22.95 6.31 -11.40
CA ILE A 229 22.51 7.05 -10.21
C ILE A 229 23.53 8.15 -9.89
N PRO A 230 23.11 9.43 -9.88
CA PRO A 230 24.06 10.54 -9.72
C PRO A 230 24.47 10.79 -8.27
N GLY A 231 23.69 10.36 -7.31
CA GLY A 231 23.91 10.56 -5.87
C GLY A 231 24.12 9.25 -5.12
N GLU A 232 23.47 9.11 -3.97
CA GLU A 232 23.57 7.92 -3.12
C GLU A 232 22.60 6.83 -3.60
N ASN A 233 23.12 5.63 -3.84
CA ASN A 233 22.31 4.49 -4.27
C ASN A 233 21.66 3.73 -3.12
N LYS A 234 21.87 4.13 -1.86
CA LYS A 234 21.22 3.54 -0.69
C LYS A 234 20.18 4.50 -0.13
N VAL A 235 19.00 3.98 0.14
CA VAL A 235 17.85 4.65 0.78
C VAL A 235 17.44 3.87 2.03
N GLY A 236 16.52 4.41 2.83
CA GLY A 236 15.98 3.74 3.99
C GLY A 236 15.49 4.71 5.04
N HIS A 237 14.40 4.38 5.73
CA HIS A 237 13.70 5.29 6.63
C HIS A 237 14.55 5.75 7.82
N LEU A 238 15.21 4.82 8.52
CA LEU A 238 16.11 5.12 9.66
C LEU A 238 17.57 4.73 9.41
N LYS A 239 17.79 3.72 8.58
CA LYS A 239 19.11 3.24 8.16
C LYS A 239 19.10 3.13 6.64
N HIS A 240 20.09 3.73 6.00
CA HIS A 240 20.23 3.65 4.54
C HIS A 240 20.89 2.31 4.16
N ASP A 241 20.15 1.24 4.26
CA ASP A 241 20.61 -0.13 3.98
C ASP A 241 19.98 -0.75 2.72
N GLN A 242 18.97 -0.10 2.14
CA GLN A 242 18.29 -0.56 0.94
C GLN A 242 18.88 0.07 -0.31
N TYR A 243 19.36 -0.75 -1.26
CA TYR A 243 19.72 -0.24 -2.58
C TYR A 243 18.48 0.20 -3.37
N SER A 244 18.54 1.38 -4.00
CA SER A 244 17.54 1.80 -4.99
C SER A 244 17.60 0.91 -6.23
N LEU A 245 18.81 0.58 -6.69
CA LEU A 245 19.07 -0.40 -7.74
C LEU A 245 20.31 -1.22 -7.34
N ILE A 246 20.21 -2.54 -7.40
CA ILE A 246 21.33 -3.42 -7.10
C ILE A 246 22.41 -3.28 -8.18
N PRO A 247 23.66 -2.91 -7.82
CA PRO A 247 24.75 -2.78 -8.78
C PRO A 247 25.27 -4.15 -9.23
N ILE A 248 25.99 -4.18 -10.37
CA ILE A 248 26.80 -5.35 -10.74
C ILE A 248 27.83 -5.62 -9.65
N GLY A 249 27.95 -6.87 -9.22
CA GLY A 249 28.75 -7.30 -8.08
C GLY A 249 28.00 -7.22 -6.73
N GLY A 250 26.89 -6.50 -6.65
CA GLY A 250 26.07 -6.37 -5.44
C GLY A 250 25.22 -7.61 -5.16
N LEU A 251 24.73 -7.70 -3.92
CA LEU A 251 23.83 -8.77 -3.46
C LEU A 251 22.38 -8.32 -3.55
N THR A 252 21.50 -9.24 -3.94
CA THR A 252 20.06 -9.11 -3.70
C THR A 252 19.75 -9.61 -2.30
N HIS A 253 18.76 -8.99 -1.64
CA HIS A 253 18.40 -9.27 -0.26
C HIS A 253 17.01 -9.90 -0.16
N TYR A 254 16.16 -9.71 -1.19
CA TYR A 254 14.85 -10.35 -1.33
C TYR A 254 14.36 -10.31 -2.79
N LEU A 255 13.27 -11.00 -3.11
CA LEU A 255 12.70 -11.06 -4.47
C LEU A 255 12.21 -9.72 -5.02
N GLY A 256 12.00 -8.74 -4.15
CA GLY A 256 11.51 -7.41 -4.53
C GLY A 256 12.58 -6.41 -4.95
N ASP A 257 13.86 -6.72 -4.75
CA ASP A 257 14.97 -5.80 -5.08
C ASP A 257 14.94 -5.39 -6.54
N ALA A 258 15.08 -4.09 -6.78
CA ALA A 258 15.15 -3.54 -8.12
C ALA A 258 16.58 -3.64 -8.68
N ILE A 259 16.69 -4.13 -9.92
CA ILE A 259 17.97 -4.31 -10.62
C ILE A 259 18.17 -3.24 -11.69
N ALA A 260 17.11 -2.90 -12.41
CA ALA A 260 17.10 -1.85 -13.42
C ALA A 260 15.73 -1.19 -13.47
N LEU A 261 15.65 0.06 -13.94
CA LEU A 261 14.40 0.73 -14.26
C LEU A 261 14.25 0.78 -15.78
N VAL A 262 13.03 0.60 -16.25
CA VAL A 262 12.66 0.82 -17.64
C VAL A 262 11.65 1.94 -17.69
N ALA A 263 11.86 2.91 -18.57
CA ALA A 263 10.89 3.93 -18.93
C ALA A 263 10.46 3.76 -20.40
N ALA A 264 9.16 3.79 -20.68
CA ALA A 264 8.62 3.59 -22.01
C ALA A 264 7.38 4.46 -22.26
N GLU A 265 7.05 4.72 -23.53
CA GLU A 265 5.95 5.59 -23.94
C GLU A 265 4.57 5.01 -23.61
N THR A 266 4.45 3.69 -23.54
CA THR A 266 3.18 3.03 -23.19
C THR A 266 3.40 1.87 -22.21
N PRO A 267 2.37 1.50 -21.42
CA PRO A 267 2.45 0.34 -20.52
C PRO A 267 2.76 -0.98 -21.25
N GLU A 268 2.27 -1.14 -22.48
CA GLU A 268 2.49 -2.35 -23.27
C GLU A 268 3.97 -2.47 -23.72
N ILE A 269 4.60 -1.35 -24.12
CA ILE A 269 6.02 -1.30 -24.47
C ILE A 269 6.85 -1.54 -23.21
N LEU A 270 6.49 -0.91 -22.09
CA LEU A 270 7.14 -1.08 -20.80
C LEU A 270 7.23 -2.56 -20.40
N GLU A 271 6.09 -3.27 -20.43
CA GLU A 271 6.06 -4.71 -20.07
C GLU A 271 6.85 -5.61 -21.02
N LYS A 272 6.92 -5.24 -22.30
CA LYS A 272 7.79 -5.94 -23.28
C LYS A 272 9.27 -5.67 -22.98
N ALA A 273 9.63 -4.42 -22.74
CA ALA A 273 11.00 -4.01 -22.49
C ALA A 273 11.58 -4.62 -21.21
N LYS A 274 10.80 -4.67 -20.12
CA LYS A 274 11.18 -5.34 -18.86
C LYS A 274 11.62 -6.78 -19.08
N LYS A 275 10.92 -7.53 -19.94
CA LYS A 275 11.25 -8.93 -20.26
C LYS A 275 12.53 -9.10 -21.10
N LEU A 276 12.97 -8.04 -21.78
CA LEU A 276 14.18 -8.04 -22.63
C LEU A 276 15.45 -7.74 -21.83
N VAL A 277 15.35 -7.12 -20.67
CA VAL A 277 16.47 -6.96 -19.74
C VAL A 277 16.90 -8.34 -19.24
N LYS A 278 18.18 -8.69 -19.40
CA LYS A 278 18.73 -9.97 -18.96
C LYS A 278 19.70 -9.75 -17.82
N VAL A 279 19.46 -10.45 -16.72
CA VAL A 279 20.32 -10.40 -15.53
C VAL A 279 20.94 -11.77 -15.31
N THR A 280 22.26 -11.81 -15.11
CA THR A 280 22.99 -13.02 -14.75
C THR A 280 23.26 -13.00 -13.26
N TYR A 281 22.89 -14.07 -12.57
CA TYR A 281 23.01 -14.22 -11.14
C TYR A 281 23.89 -15.38 -10.74
N GLU A 282 24.54 -15.25 -9.58
CA GLU A 282 25.10 -16.34 -8.80
C GLU A 282 24.20 -16.53 -7.57
N PRO A 283 23.31 -17.53 -7.55
CA PRO A 283 22.44 -17.79 -6.40
C PRO A 283 23.25 -18.16 -5.16
N LEU A 284 22.82 -17.65 -3.99
CA LEU A 284 23.46 -17.87 -2.70
C LEU A 284 22.44 -18.40 -1.69
N PRO A 285 22.89 -19.11 -0.63
CA PRO A 285 22.00 -19.53 0.46
C PRO A 285 21.28 -18.34 1.10
N ALA A 286 19.99 -18.45 1.32
CA ALA A 286 19.14 -17.42 1.92
C ALA A 286 18.66 -17.83 3.31
N VAL A 287 18.22 -16.86 4.11
CA VAL A 287 17.69 -17.01 5.47
C VAL A 287 16.23 -16.52 5.46
N HIS A 288 15.30 -17.31 6.00
CA HIS A 288 13.87 -17.04 5.89
C HIS A 288 13.12 -16.91 7.22
N ASN A 289 13.78 -17.09 8.34
CA ASN A 289 13.18 -16.90 9.66
C ASN A 289 14.26 -16.63 10.73
N PRO A 290 13.92 -16.09 11.91
CA PRO A 290 14.86 -15.86 12.98
C PRO A 290 15.62 -17.13 13.45
N PRO A 291 15.00 -18.32 13.61
CA PRO A 291 15.73 -19.55 13.90
C PRO A 291 16.89 -19.87 12.93
N GLU A 292 16.69 -19.64 11.64
CA GLU A 292 17.77 -19.75 10.65
C GLU A 292 18.81 -18.64 10.80
N ALA A 293 18.36 -17.41 11.14
CA ALA A 293 19.20 -16.22 11.22
C ALA A 293 20.19 -16.24 12.40
N TRP A 294 19.83 -16.89 13.52
CA TRP A 294 20.71 -16.99 14.69
C TRP A 294 21.56 -18.27 14.74
N ALA A 295 21.39 -19.18 13.79
CA ALA A 295 22.21 -20.38 13.72
C ALA A 295 23.71 -20.04 13.62
N GLU A 296 24.58 -20.84 14.24
CA GLU A 296 26.02 -20.57 14.33
C GLU A 296 26.71 -20.31 12.97
N ASN A 297 26.23 -20.98 11.93
CA ASN A 297 26.77 -20.85 10.56
C ASN A 297 25.74 -20.21 9.60
N ALA A 298 24.83 -19.38 10.09
CA ALA A 298 23.83 -18.71 9.27
C ALA A 298 24.48 -17.84 8.18
N PRO A 299 23.99 -17.91 6.93
CA PRO A 299 24.38 -16.94 5.92
C PRO A 299 24.04 -15.53 6.40
N ARG A 300 24.95 -14.58 6.20
CA ARG A 300 24.67 -13.16 6.53
C ARG A 300 23.83 -12.54 5.44
N VAL A 301 22.80 -11.81 5.82
CA VAL A 301 21.98 -11.04 4.87
C VAL A 301 22.81 -9.90 4.27
N PHE A 302 23.62 -9.22 5.10
CA PHE A 302 24.59 -8.21 4.70
C PHE A 302 26.01 -8.72 4.94
N ASP A 303 26.85 -8.73 3.91
CA ASP A 303 28.23 -9.21 4.01
C ASP A 303 29.09 -8.32 4.95
N GLU A 304 28.74 -7.03 5.09
CA GLU A 304 29.42 -6.05 5.93
C GLU A 304 29.07 -6.12 7.42
N GLU A 305 27.98 -6.78 7.80
CA GLU A 305 27.53 -6.89 9.19
C GLU A 305 28.15 -8.10 9.88
N GLU A 306 28.37 -8.02 11.19
CA GLU A 306 28.97 -9.12 11.98
C GLU A 306 27.99 -10.27 12.26
N SER A 307 26.68 -9.98 12.21
CA SER A 307 25.60 -10.94 12.45
C SER A 307 24.31 -10.50 11.73
N ASN A 308 23.28 -11.35 11.75
CA ASN A 308 21.95 -11.01 11.27
C ASN A 308 21.11 -10.23 12.32
N VAL A 309 21.68 -9.84 13.46
CA VAL A 309 20.98 -9.05 14.47
C VAL A 309 20.82 -7.61 13.98
N GLN A 310 19.57 -7.16 13.80
CA GLN A 310 19.24 -5.80 13.42
C GLN A 310 19.11 -4.87 14.63
N ALA A 311 18.46 -5.37 15.70
CA ALA A 311 18.28 -4.62 16.95
C ALA A 311 18.15 -5.58 18.15
N TYR A 312 18.55 -5.08 19.31
CA TYR A 312 18.35 -5.76 20.60
C TYR A 312 17.75 -4.79 21.60
N LYS A 313 16.80 -5.27 22.41
CA LYS A 313 16.17 -4.52 23.50
C LYS A 313 16.07 -5.39 24.74
N HIS A 314 16.41 -4.82 25.90
CA HIS A 314 16.25 -5.45 27.19
C HIS A 314 15.57 -4.49 28.16
N ILE A 315 14.48 -4.95 28.75
CA ILE A 315 13.70 -4.17 29.72
C ILE A 315 13.45 -5.05 30.94
N ALA A 316 13.85 -4.58 32.10
CA ALA A 316 13.69 -5.30 33.36
C ALA A 316 13.23 -4.38 34.49
N ARG A 317 12.47 -4.94 35.41
CA ARG A 317 12.08 -4.32 36.67
C ARG A 317 11.93 -5.40 37.76
N GLY A 318 12.45 -5.12 38.97
CA GLY A 318 12.43 -6.06 40.08
C GLY A 318 13.28 -7.30 39.82
N ASP A 319 12.89 -8.43 40.40
CA ASP A 319 13.54 -9.72 40.23
C ASP A 319 12.51 -10.75 39.72
N ALA A 320 12.43 -10.87 38.40
CA ALA A 320 11.46 -11.75 37.75
C ALA A 320 11.73 -13.23 38.03
N ASP A 321 13.01 -13.67 38.12
CA ASP A 321 13.37 -15.05 38.36
C ASP A 321 12.95 -15.50 39.75
N THR A 322 13.25 -14.72 40.79
CA THR A 322 12.84 -15.00 42.16
C THR A 322 11.32 -14.95 42.31
N ALA A 323 10.65 -13.97 41.69
CA ALA A 323 9.19 -13.84 41.73
C ALA A 323 8.48 -15.04 41.10
N ILE A 324 8.91 -15.48 39.92
CA ILE A 324 8.36 -16.65 39.23
C ILE A 324 8.62 -17.92 40.04
N LYS A 325 9.86 -18.11 40.54
CA LYS A 325 10.23 -19.29 41.34
C LYS A 325 9.39 -19.44 42.62
N ASN A 326 9.02 -18.31 43.24
CA ASN A 326 8.20 -18.30 44.46
C ASN A 326 6.69 -18.28 44.19
N SER A 327 6.27 -18.25 42.92
CA SER A 327 4.88 -18.29 42.55
C SER A 327 4.21 -19.62 42.81
N LYS A 328 2.92 -19.63 43.16
CA LYS A 328 2.14 -20.85 43.40
C LYS A 328 1.89 -21.62 42.10
N TYR A 329 1.62 -20.88 41.02
CA TYR A 329 1.38 -21.42 39.71
C TYR A 329 2.32 -20.75 38.70
N VAL A 330 2.93 -21.54 37.84
CA VAL A 330 3.83 -21.07 36.78
C VAL A 330 3.38 -21.69 35.47
N ILE A 331 3.29 -20.88 34.45
CA ILE A 331 3.02 -21.31 33.08
C ILE A 331 4.11 -20.76 32.14
N SER A 332 4.55 -21.63 31.20
CA SER A 332 5.42 -21.24 30.09
C SER A 332 4.73 -21.59 28.79
N GLN A 333 4.69 -20.64 27.85
CA GLN A 333 4.00 -20.81 26.58
C GLN A 333 4.79 -20.14 25.44
N HIS A 334 4.86 -20.84 24.30
CA HIS A 334 5.37 -20.32 23.04
C HIS A 334 4.22 -19.77 22.18
N PHE A 335 4.47 -18.62 21.53
CA PHE A 335 3.52 -17.98 20.61
C PHE A 335 4.24 -17.58 19.32
N GLU A 336 3.53 -17.70 18.20
CA GLU A 336 3.98 -17.20 16.90
C GLU A 336 2.93 -16.31 16.26
N THR A 337 3.35 -15.21 15.65
CA THR A 337 2.49 -14.37 14.82
C THR A 337 2.98 -14.39 13.38
N PRO A 338 2.07 -14.48 12.38
CA PRO A 338 2.46 -14.58 10.98
C PRO A 338 2.78 -13.21 10.37
N TRP A 339 3.39 -13.23 9.19
CA TRP A 339 3.38 -12.10 8.27
C TRP A 339 1.96 -11.63 8.01
N THR A 340 1.73 -10.31 8.05
CA THR A 340 0.40 -9.75 7.78
C THR A 340 0.51 -8.62 6.78
N GLU A 341 -0.38 -8.68 5.79
CA GLU A 341 -0.48 -7.73 4.69
C GLU A 341 -1.40 -6.56 5.05
N HIS A 342 -0.98 -5.32 4.77
CA HIS A 342 -1.78 -4.11 4.95
C HIS A 342 -3.04 -4.14 4.10
N ALA A 343 -2.91 -4.58 2.86
CA ALA A 343 -3.98 -4.70 1.88
C ALA A 343 -4.74 -3.38 1.65
N PHE A 344 -4.03 -2.25 1.63
CA PHE A 344 -4.60 -0.99 1.17
C PHE A 344 -5.04 -1.12 -0.29
N LEU A 345 -6.15 -0.46 -0.66
CA LEU A 345 -6.77 -0.69 -1.98
C LEU A 345 -6.04 0.04 -3.10
N GLU A 346 -5.44 1.18 -2.84
CA GLU A 346 -4.60 1.89 -3.80
C GLU A 346 -3.20 1.28 -3.83
N PRO A 347 -2.75 0.62 -4.92
CA PRO A 347 -1.34 0.27 -5.08
C PRO A 347 -0.46 1.52 -5.08
N GLU A 348 0.80 1.37 -4.72
CA GLU A 348 1.77 2.46 -4.70
C GLU A 348 1.91 3.07 -6.09
N CYS A 349 1.88 4.38 -6.14
CA CYS A 349 2.00 5.15 -7.37
C CYS A 349 2.69 6.49 -7.09
N ALA A 350 3.56 6.91 -8.00
CA ALA A 350 4.12 8.24 -8.03
C ALA A 350 4.13 8.77 -9.47
N VAL A 351 3.87 10.08 -9.61
CA VAL A 351 4.04 10.81 -10.88
C VAL A 351 5.11 11.86 -10.65
N SER A 352 6.10 11.91 -11.53
CA SER A 352 7.19 12.89 -11.44
C SER A 352 7.35 13.66 -12.74
N TYR A 353 7.67 14.94 -12.63
CA TYR A 353 7.90 15.85 -13.77
C TYR A 353 8.83 17.00 -13.35
N ILE A 354 9.38 17.72 -14.32
CA ILE A 354 10.11 18.95 -14.06
C ILE A 354 9.11 20.10 -13.97
N ASP A 355 9.07 20.79 -12.83
CA ASP A 355 8.20 21.94 -12.63
C ASP A 355 8.73 23.20 -13.35
N PRO A 356 7.93 24.28 -13.49
CA PRO A 356 8.35 25.51 -14.15
C PRO A 356 9.60 26.18 -13.54
N ASP A 357 9.89 25.91 -12.26
CA ASP A 357 11.08 26.44 -11.57
C ASP A 357 12.32 25.53 -11.76
N GLY A 358 12.18 24.42 -12.50
CA GLY A 358 13.24 23.47 -12.78
C GLY A 358 13.51 22.46 -11.64
N TYR A 359 12.54 22.25 -10.75
CA TYR A 359 12.61 21.21 -9.72
C TYR A 359 12.01 19.91 -10.22
N VAL A 360 12.58 18.79 -9.77
CA VAL A 360 11.91 17.48 -9.88
C VAL A 360 10.76 17.44 -8.89
N MET A 361 9.53 17.57 -9.40
CA MET A 361 8.30 17.43 -8.62
C MET A 361 7.91 15.95 -8.56
N VAL A 362 7.57 15.47 -7.36
CA VAL A 362 7.06 14.12 -7.13
C VAL A 362 5.67 14.23 -6.50
N LEU A 363 4.64 13.82 -7.23
CA LEU A 363 3.29 13.62 -6.71
C LEU A 363 3.22 12.19 -6.15
N SER A 364 2.98 12.06 -4.86
CA SER A 364 3.14 10.80 -4.13
C SER A 364 1.89 10.42 -3.34
N THR A 365 1.75 9.14 -3.04
CA THR A 365 0.80 8.59 -2.07
C THR A 365 1.59 7.92 -0.95
N ASP A 366 2.21 8.73 -0.08
CA ASP A 366 3.03 8.24 1.03
C ASP A 366 2.53 8.72 2.40
N GLN A 367 3.08 8.16 3.47
CA GLN A 367 2.81 8.55 4.84
C GLN A 367 3.96 9.35 5.46
N SER A 368 5.04 9.59 4.70
CA SER A 368 6.25 10.30 5.17
C SER A 368 6.89 11.14 4.05
N SER A 369 6.19 12.18 3.57
CA SER A 369 6.65 13.02 2.47
C SER A 369 7.99 13.73 2.74
N HIS A 370 8.31 14.01 4.00
CA HIS A 370 9.62 14.57 4.36
C HIS A 370 10.77 13.57 4.17
N THR A 371 10.55 12.29 4.53
CA THR A 371 11.51 11.21 4.26
C THR A 371 11.68 11.04 2.75
N THR A 372 10.57 10.96 2.00
CA THR A 372 10.59 10.88 0.54
C THR A 372 11.39 12.03 -0.09
N LEU A 373 11.20 13.27 0.39
CA LEU A 373 11.95 14.43 -0.06
C LEU A 373 13.46 14.29 0.21
N HIS A 374 13.82 13.89 1.43
CA HIS A 374 15.20 13.73 1.84
C HIS A 374 15.92 12.66 1.00
N GLU A 375 15.32 11.48 0.90
CA GLU A 375 15.91 10.36 0.17
C GLU A 375 15.98 10.59 -1.35
N CYS A 376 14.97 11.25 -1.95
CA CYS A 376 15.06 11.66 -3.35
C CYS A 376 16.19 12.66 -3.59
N LYS A 377 16.45 13.61 -2.66
CA LYS A 377 17.59 14.52 -2.75
C LYS A 377 18.92 13.79 -2.71
N LEU A 378 19.08 12.84 -1.79
CA LEU A 378 20.28 12.01 -1.68
C LEU A 378 20.51 11.20 -2.95
N LEU A 379 19.49 10.49 -3.44
CA LEU A 379 19.58 9.68 -4.67
C LEU A 379 19.96 10.52 -5.89
N LEU A 380 19.38 11.70 -6.04
CA LEU A 380 19.64 12.58 -7.18
C LEU A 380 20.91 13.44 -7.02
N GLY A 381 21.52 13.47 -5.83
CA GLY A 381 22.62 14.37 -5.53
C GLY A 381 22.23 15.85 -5.73
N SER A 382 20.97 16.21 -5.50
CA SER A 382 20.42 17.53 -5.85
C SER A 382 19.37 17.99 -4.84
N ASP A 383 19.47 19.28 -4.45
CA ASP A 383 18.43 19.93 -3.63
C ASP A 383 17.19 20.37 -4.43
N LYS A 384 17.23 20.27 -5.76
CA LYS A 384 16.11 20.65 -6.62
C LYS A 384 15.05 19.55 -6.71
N VAL A 385 14.46 19.20 -5.58
CA VAL A 385 13.37 18.23 -5.45
C VAL A 385 12.24 18.84 -4.65
N ARG A 386 11.01 18.60 -5.06
CA ARG A 386 9.77 18.90 -4.34
C ARG A 386 8.90 17.66 -4.27
N VAL A 387 8.25 17.44 -3.13
CA VAL A 387 7.31 16.34 -2.95
C VAL A 387 5.97 16.91 -2.54
N GLN A 388 4.92 16.49 -3.21
CA GLN A 388 3.54 16.85 -2.89
C GLN A 388 2.70 15.60 -2.70
N ASN A 389 2.23 15.37 -1.47
CA ASN A 389 1.32 14.28 -1.19
C ASN A 389 -0.04 14.54 -1.83
N GLN A 390 -0.58 13.52 -2.46
CA GLN A 390 -1.93 13.46 -2.99
C GLN A 390 -2.86 12.75 -2.01
N LEU A 391 -4.11 12.49 -2.39
CA LEU A 391 -4.96 11.60 -1.59
C LEU A 391 -4.30 10.22 -1.47
N VAL A 392 -4.33 9.67 -0.27
CA VAL A 392 -3.74 8.36 0.05
C VAL A 392 -4.87 7.34 0.17
N GLY A 393 -4.89 6.35 -0.73
CA GLY A 393 -5.92 5.30 -0.82
C GLY A 393 -5.76 4.17 0.18
N GLY A 394 -5.39 4.54 1.43
CA GLY A 394 -5.01 3.66 2.53
C GLY A 394 -3.51 3.42 2.59
N GLY A 395 -2.98 3.24 3.80
CA GLY A 395 -1.55 2.98 4.02
C GLY A 395 -1.33 2.09 5.23
N PHE A 396 -1.90 2.43 6.39
CA PHE A 396 -1.83 1.67 7.65
C PHE A 396 -0.41 1.43 8.17
N GLY A 397 0.55 2.27 7.73
CA GLY A 397 1.98 2.13 7.95
C GLY A 397 2.76 1.60 6.73
N GLY A 398 2.11 0.86 5.82
CA GLY A 398 2.78 0.25 4.66
C GLY A 398 3.24 1.24 3.57
N LYS A 399 2.95 2.52 3.71
CA LYS A 399 3.39 3.59 2.82
C LYS A 399 4.31 4.60 3.52
N GLU A 400 4.94 4.21 4.64
CA GLU A 400 5.96 5.03 5.32
C GLU A 400 7.32 4.92 4.64
N ASP A 401 7.70 3.70 4.23
CA ASP A 401 8.91 3.48 3.42
C ASP A 401 8.69 3.83 1.95
N MET A 402 9.73 4.27 1.26
CA MET A 402 9.67 4.51 -0.19
C MET A 402 9.55 3.22 -0.98
N SER A 403 8.76 3.25 -2.03
CA SER A 403 8.58 2.10 -2.94
C SER A 403 8.78 2.45 -4.42
N VAL A 404 8.22 3.56 -4.87
CA VAL A 404 8.24 4.00 -6.29
C VAL A 404 8.63 5.46 -6.49
N GLN A 405 8.61 6.26 -5.44
CA GLN A 405 8.82 7.71 -5.49
C GLN A 405 10.21 8.05 -6.03
N HIS A 406 11.23 7.42 -5.47
CA HIS A 406 12.63 7.58 -5.87
C HIS A 406 12.88 7.08 -7.31
N HIS A 407 12.21 6.01 -7.74
CA HIS A 407 12.27 5.54 -9.13
C HIS A 407 11.66 6.57 -10.10
N ALA A 408 10.49 7.13 -9.76
CA ALA A 408 9.87 8.17 -10.58
C ALA A 408 10.76 9.42 -10.67
N ALA A 409 11.29 9.87 -9.52
CA ALA A 409 12.19 11.01 -9.45
C ALA A 409 13.46 10.80 -10.30
N LEU A 410 14.09 9.62 -10.20
CA LEU A 410 15.30 9.28 -10.96
C LEU A 410 15.04 9.26 -12.48
N ILE A 411 13.95 8.63 -12.92
CA ILE A 411 13.60 8.60 -14.35
C ILE A 411 13.40 10.03 -14.87
N THR A 412 12.63 10.86 -14.16
CA THR A 412 12.40 12.25 -14.55
C THR A 412 13.70 13.05 -14.58
N TYR A 413 14.54 12.91 -13.56
CA TYR A 413 15.82 13.62 -13.49
C TYR A 413 16.75 13.31 -14.67
N LEU A 414 16.83 12.02 -15.05
CA LEU A 414 17.74 11.56 -16.10
C LEU A 414 17.19 11.74 -17.53
N THR A 415 15.87 11.89 -17.68
CA THR A 415 15.24 11.95 -19.02
C THR A 415 14.60 13.30 -19.33
N GLY A 416 14.33 14.14 -18.32
CA GLY A 416 13.52 15.35 -18.45
C GLY A 416 12.03 15.09 -18.75
N ARG A 417 11.60 13.81 -18.81
CA ARG A 417 10.22 13.42 -19.16
C ARG A 417 9.34 13.33 -17.92
N THR A 418 8.07 13.64 -18.10
CA THR A 418 7.04 13.26 -17.13
C THR A 418 6.90 11.76 -17.09
N VAL A 419 6.88 11.15 -15.89
CA VAL A 419 6.75 9.71 -15.72
C VAL A 419 5.73 9.33 -14.65
N LYS A 420 4.97 8.28 -14.90
CA LYS A 420 4.16 7.57 -13.90
C LYS A 420 4.80 6.23 -13.59
N VAL A 421 5.11 5.99 -12.32
CA VAL A 421 5.54 4.68 -11.81
C VAL A 421 4.46 4.17 -10.88
N LYS A 422 3.79 3.08 -11.28
CA LYS A 422 2.71 2.45 -10.53
C LYS A 422 2.97 0.96 -10.40
N LEU A 423 2.81 0.42 -9.20
CA LEU A 423 2.87 -1.02 -8.98
C LEU A 423 1.58 -1.69 -9.43
N THR A 424 1.71 -2.87 -10.00
CA THR A 424 0.60 -3.82 -10.09
C THR A 424 0.27 -4.35 -8.69
N ARG A 425 -0.92 -4.93 -8.49
CA ARG A 425 -1.26 -5.52 -7.18
C ARG A 425 -0.28 -6.64 -6.77
N PRO A 426 0.13 -7.58 -7.63
CA PRO A 426 1.17 -8.55 -7.30
C PRO A 426 2.51 -7.92 -6.91
N GLU A 427 2.96 -6.87 -7.61
CA GLU A 427 4.19 -6.15 -7.24
C GLU A 427 4.04 -5.45 -5.89
N SER A 428 2.92 -4.78 -5.63
CA SER A 428 2.62 -4.16 -4.34
C SER A 428 2.70 -5.19 -3.20
N LEU A 429 2.07 -6.36 -3.36
CA LEU A 429 2.14 -7.45 -2.38
C LEU A 429 3.56 -8.02 -2.19
N LEU A 430 4.39 -7.96 -3.23
CA LEU A 430 5.76 -8.49 -3.19
C LEU A 430 6.71 -7.56 -2.44
N ILE A 431 6.60 -6.24 -2.62
CA ILE A 431 7.70 -5.33 -2.28
C ILE A 431 7.47 -4.43 -1.08
N HIS A 432 6.22 -4.01 -0.80
CA HIS A 432 6.06 -3.07 0.32
C HIS A 432 6.24 -3.77 1.68
N PRO A 433 6.65 -3.03 2.72
CA PRO A 433 6.88 -3.58 4.05
C PRO A 433 5.64 -4.26 4.63
N LYS A 434 5.86 -5.36 5.37
CA LYS A 434 4.81 -6.14 6.02
C LYS A 434 4.80 -5.91 7.53
N ARG A 435 3.79 -6.46 8.25
CA ARG A 435 3.86 -6.58 9.70
C ARG A 435 4.94 -7.60 10.05
N HIS A 436 5.81 -7.24 10.99
CA HIS A 436 6.81 -8.16 11.53
C HIS A 436 6.13 -9.41 12.10
N PRO A 437 6.50 -10.61 11.69
CA PRO A 437 6.16 -11.83 12.42
C PRO A 437 7.04 -11.94 13.66
N PHE A 438 6.49 -12.53 14.72
CA PHE A 438 7.17 -12.68 15.99
C PHE A 438 7.13 -14.12 16.45
N TRP A 439 8.21 -14.55 17.10
CA TRP A 439 8.35 -15.78 17.89
C TRP A 439 8.59 -15.36 19.32
N MET A 440 7.78 -15.87 20.26
CA MET A 440 7.76 -15.35 21.62
C MET A 440 7.63 -16.49 22.62
N ASP A 441 8.54 -16.49 23.59
CA ASP A 441 8.49 -17.40 24.74
C ASP A 441 8.15 -16.59 25.99
N PHE A 442 6.98 -16.85 26.59
CA PHE A 442 6.56 -16.22 27.84
C PHE A 442 6.57 -17.22 28.98
N THR A 443 7.10 -16.81 30.13
CA THR A 443 6.95 -17.50 31.41
C THR A 443 6.35 -16.53 32.41
N MET A 444 5.25 -16.93 33.04
CA MET A 444 4.51 -16.09 33.99
C MET A 444 4.23 -16.91 35.27
N GLY A 445 4.40 -16.26 36.42
CA GLY A 445 4.04 -16.80 37.73
C GLY A 445 2.98 -16.01 38.44
N CYS A 446 2.04 -16.68 39.13
CA CYS A 446 1.03 -16.02 39.97
C CYS A 446 0.90 -16.74 41.33
N ASP A 447 0.29 -16.03 42.31
CA ASP A 447 -0.07 -16.57 43.61
C ASP A 447 -1.37 -17.41 43.55
N GLU A 448 -1.83 -17.91 44.73
CA GLU A 448 -3.06 -18.67 44.87
C GLU A 448 -4.35 -17.93 44.51
N ASN A 449 -4.31 -16.60 44.48
CA ASN A 449 -5.43 -15.71 44.11
C ASN A 449 -5.40 -15.31 42.65
N GLY A 450 -4.41 -15.77 41.88
CA GLY A 450 -4.20 -15.39 40.49
C GLY A 450 -3.52 -14.05 40.29
N ILE A 451 -2.93 -13.44 41.32
CA ILE A 451 -2.18 -12.20 41.21
C ILE A 451 -0.80 -12.49 40.60
N ILE A 452 -0.50 -11.84 39.49
CA ILE A 452 0.76 -12.00 38.76
C ILE A 452 1.92 -11.51 39.62
N GLN A 453 2.92 -12.36 39.86
CA GLN A 453 4.10 -12.08 40.66
C GLN A 453 5.29 -11.69 39.77
N GLY A 454 5.46 -12.36 38.65
CA GLY A 454 6.56 -12.09 37.71
C GLY A 454 6.30 -12.60 36.32
N VAL A 455 6.95 -11.95 35.33
CA VAL A 455 6.90 -12.32 33.91
C VAL A 455 8.30 -12.26 33.30
N LYS A 456 8.65 -13.29 32.53
CA LYS A 456 9.81 -13.28 31.63
C LYS A 456 9.34 -13.50 30.20
N ALA A 457 9.91 -12.75 29.26
CA ALA A 457 9.63 -12.97 27.85
C ALA A 457 10.91 -12.88 27.01
N LYS A 458 11.02 -13.76 26.02
CA LYS A 458 11.96 -13.65 24.91
C LYS A 458 11.16 -13.41 23.64
N VAL A 459 11.47 -12.34 22.95
CA VAL A 459 10.72 -11.87 21.78
C VAL A 459 11.67 -11.78 20.61
N TYR A 460 11.44 -12.54 19.58
CA TYR A 460 12.23 -12.54 18.35
C TYR A 460 11.35 -12.04 17.21
N SER A 461 11.85 -11.07 16.44
CA SER A 461 11.14 -10.54 15.28
C SER A 461 11.94 -10.71 14.00
N ASP A 462 11.24 -11.00 12.91
CA ASP A 462 11.79 -10.96 11.57
C ASP A 462 11.58 -9.56 10.98
N THR A 463 12.66 -8.85 10.67
CA THR A 463 12.58 -7.52 10.04
C THR A 463 12.68 -7.59 8.51
N GLY A 464 12.84 -8.79 7.95
CA GLY A 464 13.02 -8.96 6.52
C GLY A 464 14.38 -8.43 6.05
N ALA A 465 14.42 -8.04 4.78
CA ALA A 465 15.66 -7.69 4.08
C ALA A 465 16.31 -6.37 4.54
N PHE A 466 15.55 -5.46 5.17
CA PHE A 466 16.04 -4.12 5.52
C PHE A 466 15.58 -3.71 6.91
N ALA A 467 16.30 -2.73 7.50
CA ALA A 467 16.02 -2.23 8.84
C ALA A 467 14.63 -1.58 8.94
N SER A 468 14.24 -0.75 7.96
CA SER A 468 12.99 0.02 8.00
C SER A 468 12.72 0.57 9.42
N LEU A 469 11.60 0.16 10.04
CA LEU A 469 11.23 0.49 11.42
C LEU A 469 11.36 -0.69 12.39
N GLY A 470 12.17 -1.72 12.07
CA GLY A 470 12.31 -2.94 12.87
C GLY A 470 12.71 -2.69 14.32
N GLY A 471 13.71 -1.83 14.57
CA GLY A 471 14.13 -1.46 15.91
C GLY A 471 13.02 -0.81 16.76
N PRO A 472 12.36 0.27 16.30
CA PRO A 472 11.20 0.87 16.97
C PRO A 472 10.02 -0.06 17.17
N VAL A 473 9.73 -0.97 16.21
CA VAL A 473 8.65 -1.96 16.36
C VAL A 473 8.99 -2.95 17.48
N LEU A 474 10.24 -3.45 17.52
CA LEU A 474 10.71 -4.33 18.59
C LEU A 474 10.67 -3.64 19.95
N GLU A 475 11.09 -2.36 20.03
CA GLU A 475 11.04 -1.58 21.27
C GLU A 475 9.63 -1.46 21.81
N ARG A 476 8.66 -1.15 20.94
CA ARG A 476 7.25 -1.07 21.35
C ARG A 476 6.68 -2.43 21.72
N ALA A 477 7.05 -3.49 21.04
CA ALA A 477 6.67 -4.83 21.44
C ALA A 477 7.15 -5.14 22.86
N CYS A 478 8.43 -4.93 23.16
CA CYS A 478 8.99 -5.18 24.49
C CYS A 478 8.37 -4.29 25.58
N THR A 479 8.17 -2.99 25.31
CA THR A 479 7.60 -2.06 26.30
C THR A 479 6.13 -2.29 26.59
N HIS A 480 5.40 -2.98 25.70
CA HIS A 480 3.96 -3.28 25.86
C HIS A 480 3.68 -4.76 26.14
N ALA A 481 4.71 -5.63 26.17
CA ALA A 481 4.54 -7.05 26.42
C ALA A 481 3.94 -7.39 27.79
N ALA A 482 3.98 -6.45 28.73
CA ALA A 482 3.28 -6.51 30.00
C ALA A 482 1.74 -6.43 29.87
N GLY A 483 1.21 -5.92 28.74
CA GLY A 483 -0.20 -5.68 28.56
C GLY A 483 -0.77 -4.70 29.61
N PRO A 484 -2.07 -4.84 29.96
CA PRO A 484 -2.76 -3.95 30.93
C PRO A 484 -2.55 -4.34 32.39
N TYR A 485 -1.66 -5.30 32.68
CA TYR A 485 -1.51 -5.87 34.01
C TYR A 485 -0.52 -5.08 34.87
N ASN A 486 -0.76 -5.04 36.18
CA ASN A 486 0.09 -4.41 37.16
C ASN A 486 0.96 -5.44 37.90
N TYR A 487 2.13 -5.73 37.38
CA TYR A 487 3.13 -6.56 38.02
C TYR A 487 4.47 -5.82 38.17
N GLN A 488 5.18 -6.15 39.25
CA GLN A 488 6.36 -5.38 39.65
C GLN A 488 7.68 -6.05 39.25
N ASN A 489 7.64 -7.34 38.88
CA ASN A 489 8.82 -8.09 38.49
C ASN A 489 8.64 -8.59 37.06
N PHE A 490 9.44 -8.08 36.16
CA PHE A 490 9.46 -8.54 34.77
C PHE A 490 10.85 -8.42 34.16
N GLU A 491 11.14 -9.29 33.22
CA GLU A 491 12.31 -9.24 32.36
C GLU A 491 11.90 -9.62 30.94
N ILE A 492 12.12 -8.72 29.99
CA ILE A 492 11.75 -8.88 28.60
C ILE A 492 12.96 -8.61 27.73
N GLU A 493 13.38 -9.61 26.97
CA GLU A 493 14.44 -9.53 25.99
C GLU A 493 13.86 -9.60 24.58
N GLY A 494 14.23 -8.68 23.70
CA GLY A 494 13.82 -8.67 22.31
C GLY A 494 15.01 -8.62 21.37
N THR A 495 14.94 -9.39 20.28
CA THR A 495 15.93 -9.37 19.20
C THR A 495 15.23 -9.35 17.84
N ALA A 496 15.57 -8.38 17.01
CA ALA A 496 15.14 -8.34 15.61
C ALA A 496 16.26 -8.89 14.71
N TYR A 497 15.87 -9.71 13.74
CA TYR A 497 16.81 -10.32 12.81
C TYR A 497 16.51 -9.91 11.36
N TYR A 498 17.57 -9.62 10.60
CA TYR A 498 17.50 -9.57 9.16
C TYR A 498 17.26 -10.97 8.57
N THR A 499 16.45 -11.04 7.52
CA THR A 499 16.23 -12.25 6.70
C THR A 499 16.13 -11.87 5.22
N ASN A 500 16.06 -12.84 4.34
CA ASN A 500 15.85 -12.62 2.90
C ASN A 500 14.35 -12.60 2.50
N ASN A 501 13.49 -12.28 3.46
CA ASN A 501 12.06 -12.04 3.23
C ASN A 501 11.80 -10.60 2.77
N PRO A 502 10.59 -10.27 2.26
CA PRO A 502 10.20 -8.88 2.07
C PRO A 502 10.44 -8.05 3.34
N PRO A 503 10.76 -6.75 3.23
CA PRO A 503 10.97 -5.91 4.41
C PRO A 503 9.78 -5.95 5.35
N ALA A 504 10.02 -5.85 6.64
CA ALA A 504 8.99 -5.58 7.63
C ALA A 504 9.11 -4.14 8.13
N GLY A 505 8.00 -3.42 8.17
CA GLY A 505 7.95 -2.02 8.54
C GLY A 505 6.79 -1.71 9.47
N ALA A 506 6.37 -0.46 9.48
CA ALA A 506 5.21 -0.05 10.24
C ALA A 506 3.94 -0.76 9.78
N PHE A 507 3.18 -1.28 10.72
CA PHE A 507 1.78 -1.64 10.53
C PHE A 507 1.00 -1.18 11.75
N ARG A 508 -0.16 -0.55 11.56
CA ARG A 508 -1.01 0.00 12.60
C ARG A 508 -1.13 -0.94 13.82
N GLY A 509 -0.77 -0.41 15.02
CA GLY A 509 -0.58 -1.19 16.23
C GLY A 509 0.88 -1.50 16.57
N PHE A 510 1.81 -1.40 15.62
CA PHE A 510 3.24 -1.16 15.67
C PHE A 510 3.96 -1.84 16.87
N GLY A 511 4.08 -3.17 16.83
CA GLY A 511 4.68 -3.97 17.89
C GLY A 511 3.71 -4.36 19.02
N VAL A 512 2.81 -3.46 19.40
CA VAL A 512 1.85 -3.68 20.51
C VAL A 512 0.87 -4.82 20.23
N THR A 513 0.49 -5.02 18.98
CA THR A 513 -0.50 -6.05 18.59
C THR A 513 0.10 -7.43 18.41
N GLN A 514 1.42 -7.56 18.44
CA GLN A 514 2.11 -8.84 18.32
C GLN A 514 2.37 -9.49 19.67
N THR A 515 2.58 -8.67 20.73
CA THR A 515 2.82 -9.11 22.13
C THR A 515 1.63 -8.78 23.08
#